data_abd311b4803de5778a02b0913cc8b73f
#
_entry.id   abd311b4803de5778a02b0913cc8b73f
#
_cell.length_a   1.000
_cell.length_b   1.000
_cell.length_c   1.000
_cell.angle_alpha   90.00
_cell.angle_beta   90.00
_cell.angle_gamma   90.00
#
_symmetry.space_group_name_H-M   'P 1'
#
loop_
_entity.id
_entity.type
_entity.pdbx_description
1 polymer ?
#
loop_
_entity_poly.entity_id
_entity_poly.type
_entity_poly.pdbx_seq_one_letter_code
_entity_poly.pdbx_strand_id
1 'polypeptide(L)'
;MKSYLALAWKELKAQKITAILILVAVIMSTIMTTVIGQSIGILQSMRIQQAAGLNGNRYATFHQLGKEQAQKLHEDDRLYDVGDTIFIGSTPLGNSSLSLYLREYHDNALSMYPAIGNVKEGRLPEEAMEIALSELSLIHI
;
A
#
# COMPACT_ATOMS: atom_id res chain seq x y z
N MET A 1 22.43 1.91 -51.05
CA MET A 1 21.67 1.37 -49.89
C MET A 1 20.61 0.32 -50.24
N LYS A 2 19.92 0.42 -51.41
CA LYS A 2 18.91 -0.58 -51.81
C LYS A 2 19.47 -2.01 -52.05
N SER A 3 20.74 -2.18 -52.33
CA SER A 3 21.37 -3.44 -52.61
C SER A 3 21.54 -4.36 -51.38
N TYR A 4 21.87 -3.80 -50.21
CA TYR A 4 22.09 -4.58 -49.00
C TYR A 4 20.79 -5.16 -48.40
N LEU A 5 19.71 -4.39 -48.44
CA LEU A 5 18.39 -4.86 -48.03
C LEU A 5 17.86 -5.98 -48.93
N ALA A 6 18.08 -5.87 -50.26
CA ALA A 6 17.68 -6.91 -51.18
C ALA A 6 18.48 -8.20 -51.01
N LEU A 7 19.78 -8.09 -50.70
CA LEU A 7 20.62 -9.22 -50.40
C LEU A 7 20.20 -9.94 -49.11
N ALA A 8 19.98 -9.15 -48.03
CA ALA A 8 19.51 -9.67 -46.75
C ALA A 8 18.17 -10.39 -46.89
N TRP A 9 17.25 -9.83 -47.69
CA TRP A 9 15.94 -10.45 -47.95
C TRP A 9 16.06 -11.77 -48.71
N LYS A 10 17.02 -11.86 -49.62
CA LYS A 10 17.30 -13.08 -50.39
C LYS A 10 17.90 -14.17 -49.50
N GLU A 11 18.81 -13.81 -48.60
CA GLU A 11 19.38 -14.73 -47.60
C GLU A 11 18.35 -15.23 -46.59
N LEU A 12 17.49 -14.34 -46.11
CA LEU A 12 16.37 -14.70 -45.22
C LEU A 12 15.44 -15.73 -45.87
N LYS A 13 15.13 -15.57 -47.16
CA LYS A 13 14.34 -16.56 -47.93
C LYS A 13 15.05 -17.87 -48.15
N ALA A 14 16.35 -17.86 -48.25
CA ALA A 14 17.15 -19.08 -48.44
C ALA A 14 17.24 -19.90 -47.14
N GLN A 15 17.31 -19.27 -45.99
CA GLN A 15 17.43 -19.90 -44.67
C GLN A 15 16.17 -19.73 -43.81
N LYS A 16 15.07 -20.27 -44.28
CA LYS A 16 13.74 -20.12 -43.65
C LYS A 16 13.69 -20.53 -42.16
N ILE A 17 14.38 -21.66 -41.83
CA ILE A 17 14.39 -22.19 -40.45
C ILE A 17 15.14 -21.26 -39.53
N THR A 18 16.30 -20.75 -39.94
CA THR A 18 17.08 -19.78 -39.15
C THR A 18 16.35 -18.47 -38.98
N ALA A 19 15.66 -17.98 -40.01
CA ALA A 19 14.84 -16.78 -39.93
C ALA A 19 13.67 -16.90 -38.92
N ILE A 20 13.01 -18.06 -38.92
CA ILE A 20 11.93 -18.35 -37.97
C ILE A 20 12.50 -18.43 -36.55
N LEU A 21 13.64 -19.09 -36.31
CA LEU A 21 14.27 -19.17 -34.99
C LEU A 21 14.65 -17.79 -34.46
N ILE A 22 15.22 -16.92 -35.28
CA ILE A 22 15.56 -15.55 -34.88
C ILE A 22 14.30 -14.76 -34.52
N LEU A 23 13.24 -14.87 -35.33
CA LEU A 23 11.97 -14.19 -35.07
C LEU A 23 11.36 -14.64 -33.73
N VAL A 24 11.34 -15.94 -33.48
CA VAL A 24 10.85 -16.49 -32.20
C VAL A 24 11.70 -15.99 -31.02
N ALA A 25 13.02 -15.99 -31.17
CA ALA A 25 13.93 -15.51 -30.13
C ALA A 25 13.69 -14.01 -29.80
N VAL A 26 13.50 -13.18 -30.81
CA VAL A 26 13.18 -11.74 -30.62
C VAL A 26 11.83 -11.57 -29.93
N ILE A 27 10.80 -12.31 -30.36
CA ILE A 27 9.48 -12.25 -29.72
C ILE A 27 9.56 -12.67 -28.25
N MET A 28 10.22 -13.78 -27.96
CA MET A 28 10.39 -14.26 -26.57
C MET A 28 11.15 -13.26 -25.71
N SER A 29 12.20 -12.66 -26.24
CA SER A 29 12.99 -11.63 -25.55
C SER A 29 12.14 -10.38 -25.24
N THR A 30 11.36 -9.91 -26.20
CA THR A 30 10.50 -8.73 -26.00
C THR A 30 9.39 -9.00 -24.96
N ILE A 31 8.74 -10.17 -25.03
CA ILE A 31 7.74 -10.59 -24.04
C ILE A 31 8.37 -10.62 -22.65
N MET A 32 9.53 -11.25 -22.49
CA MET A 32 10.20 -11.39 -21.21
C MET A 32 10.57 -10.03 -20.61
N THR A 33 11.10 -9.12 -21.40
CA THR A 33 11.43 -7.76 -20.98
C THR A 33 10.20 -6.97 -20.54
N THR A 34 9.11 -7.11 -21.29
CA THR A 34 7.83 -6.42 -20.96
C THR A 34 7.24 -6.96 -19.65
N VAL A 35 7.21 -8.29 -19.48
CA VAL A 35 6.67 -8.92 -18.25
C VAL A 35 7.47 -8.49 -17.02
N ILE A 36 8.81 -8.49 -17.11
CA ILE A 36 9.66 -8.06 -15.99
C ILE A 36 9.40 -6.59 -15.66
N GLY A 37 9.35 -5.71 -16.67
CA GLY A 37 9.09 -4.29 -16.47
C GLY A 37 7.76 -4.01 -15.78
N GLN A 38 6.69 -4.68 -16.22
CA GLN A 38 5.37 -4.55 -15.61
C GLN A 38 5.32 -5.12 -14.19
N SER A 39 5.99 -6.24 -13.93
CA SER A 39 6.04 -6.88 -12.60
C SER A 39 6.67 -5.95 -11.56
N ILE A 40 7.70 -5.20 -11.89
CA ILE A 40 8.33 -4.22 -11.00
C ILE A 40 7.34 -3.11 -10.62
N GLY A 41 6.60 -2.58 -11.59
CA GLY A 41 5.57 -1.55 -11.35
C GLY A 41 4.47 -2.04 -10.42
N ILE A 42 3.98 -3.25 -10.62
CA ILE A 42 2.95 -3.88 -9.77
C ILE A 42 3.47 -4.08 -8.35
N LEU A 43 4.69 -4.59 -8.18
CA LEU A 43 5.28 -4.80 -6.85
C LEU A 43 5.49 -3.48 -6.09
N GLN A 44 5.89 -2.41 -6.78
CA GLN A 44 6.00 -1.09 -6.16
C GLN A 44 4.65 -0.55 -5.71
N SER A 45 3.62 -0.63 -6.54
CA SER A 45 2.27 -0.18 -6.17
C SER A 45 1.69 -0.98 -5.01
N MET A 46 1.89 -2.30 -4.99
CA MET A 46 1.48 -3.16 -3.87
C MET A 46 2.18 -2.77 -2.56
N ARG A 47 3.48 -2.50 -2.59
CA ARG A 47 4.23 -2.06 -1.39
C ARG A 47 3.73 -0.72 -0.87
N ILE A 48 3.44 0.23 -1.75
CA ILE A 48 2.89 1.54 -1.36
C ILE A 48 1.51 1.35 -0.72
N GLN A 49 0.63 0.54 -1.32
CA GLN A 49 -0.70 0.27 -0.78
C GLN A 49 -0.64 -0.46 0.57
N GLN A 50 0.26 -1.44 0.72
CA GLN A 50 0.47 -2.12 2.01
C GLN A 50 1.01 -1.16 3.07
N ALA A 51 1.97 -0.32 2.73
CA ALA A 51 2.51 0.68 3.65
C ALA A 51 1.45 1.69 4.08
N ALA A 52 0.64 2.19 3.14
CA ALA A 52 -0.47 3.08 3.44
C ALA A 52 -1.57 2.40 4.28
N GLY A 53 -1.87 1.11 4.02
CA GLY A 53 -2.84 0.34 4.79
C GLY A 53 -2.39 0.10 6.24
N LEU A 54 -1.11 -0.21 6.45
CA LEU A 54 -0.57 -0.51 7.79
C LEU A 54 -0.22 0.73 8.59
N ASN A 55 0.39 1.72 7.94
CA ASN A 55 0.93 2.91 8.61
C ASN A 55 0.02 4.14 8.51
N GLY A 56 -1.04 4.06 7.72
CA GLY A 56 -1.88 5.19 7.38
C GLY A 56 -1.28 6.07 6.27
N ASN A 57 -2.11 6.94 5.74
CA ASN A 57 -1.76 7.88 4.67
C ASN A 57 -1.40 9.24 5.28
N ARG A 58 -0.22 9.33 5.90
CA ARG A 58 0.25 10.54 6.59
C ARG A 58 1.71 10.82 6.28
N TYR A 59 2.07 12.10 6.29
CA TYR A 59 3.45 12.55 6.07
C TYR A 59 4.33 12.43 7.30
N ALA A 60 3.76 12.73 8.48
CA ALA A 60 4.51 12.72 9.73
C ALA A 60 3.64 12.25 10.88
N THR A 61 4.28 11.70 11.90
CA THR A 61 3.66 11.37 13.18
C THR A 61 4.54 11.91 14.28
N PHE A 62 3.94 12.69 15.15
CA PHE A 62 4.58 13.20 16.34
C PHE A 62 4.12 12.36 17.53
N HIS A 63 5.04 11.89 18.33
CA HIS A 63 4.74 11.06 19.49
C HIS A 63 4.92 11.83 20.80
N GLN A 64 4.12 11.48 21.80
CA GLN A 64 4.24 12.00 23.17
C GLN A 64 4.15 13.52 23.27
N LEU A 65 3.28 14.12 22.46
CA LEU A 65 3.00 15.55 22.53
C LEU A 65 2.18 15.89 23.79
N GLY A 66 2.54 17.00 24.45
CA GLY A 66 1.67 17.63 25.44
C GLY A 66 0.51 18.37 24.78
N LYS A 67 -0.55 18.63 25.55
CA LYS A 67 -1.76 19.30 25.03
C LYS A 67 -1.48 20.64 24.33
N GLU A 68 -0.58 21.45 24.89
CA GLU A 68 -0.21 22.75 24.30
C GLU A 68 0.52 22.59 22.97
N GLN A 69 1.33 21.54 22.81
CA GLN A 69 2.06 21.25 21.58
C GLN A 69 1.11 20.72 20.49
N ALA A 70 0.17 19.86 20.86
CA ALA A 70 -0.86 19.36 19.95
C ALA A 70 -1.72 20.53 19.44
N GLN A 71 -2.18 21.42 20.34
CA GLN A 71 -2.97 22.59 19.97
C GLN A 71 -2.21 23.51 18.99
N LYS A 72 -0.92 23.75 19.19
CA LYS A 72 -0.12 24.54 18.26
C LYS A 72 -0.01 23.91 16.86
N LEU A 73 -0.03 22.57 16.78
CA LEU A 73 -0.05 21.88 15.48
C LEU A 73 -1.39 22.02 14.77
N HIS A 74 -2.51 22.02 15.52
CA HIS A 74 -3.84 22.27 14.96
C HIS A 74 -4.03 23.71 14.48
N GLU A 75 -3.36 24.66 15.11
CA GLU A 75 -3.43 26.09 14.77
C GLU A 75 -2.43 26.49 13.64
N ASP A 76 -1.58 25.58 13.19
CA ASP A 76 -0.58 25.88 12.15
C ASP A 76 -1.18 25.75 10.75
N ASP A 77 -1.45 26.86 10.09
CA ASP A 77 -2.03 26.95 8.73
C ASP A 77 -1.22 26.24 7.63
N ARG A 78 0.01 25.82 7.93
CA ARG A 78 0.86 25.05 7.00
C ARG A 78 0.57 23.57 7.01
N LEU A 79 -0.19 23.08 8.00
CA LEU A 79 -0.53 21.70 8.17
C LEU A 79 -1.98 21.47 7.70
N TYR A 80 -2.15 20.46 6.85
CA TYR A 80 -3.46 20.00 6.39
C TYR A 80 -3.78 18.67 7.06
N ASP A 81 -5.06 18.46 7.38
CA ASP A 81 -5.57 17.19 7.90
C ASP A 81 -4.81 16.70 9.15
N VAL A 82 -4.75 17.58 10.16
CA VAL A 82 -4.20 17.20 11.46
C VAL A 82 -5.23 16.32 12.18
N GLY A 83 -4.76 15.22 12.75
CA GLY A 83 -5.60 14.32 13.51
C GLY A 83 -4.85 13.73 14.70
N ASP A 84 -5.53 13.57 15.82
CA ASP A 84 -4.97 13.09 17.06
C ASP A 84 -5.31 11.62 17.32
N THR A 85 -4.34 10.90 17.84
CA THR A 85 -4.56 9.53 18.31
C THR A 85 -4.12 9.44 19.78
N ILE A 86 -5.05 9.11 20.64
CA ILE A 86 -4.80 8.96 22.08
C ILE A 86 -4.67 7.46 22.37
N PHE A 87 -3.53 7.07 22.94
CA PHE A 87 -3.34 5.73 23.46
C PHE A 87 -3.93 5.67 24.88
N ILE A 88 -4.98 4.87 25.05
CA ILE A 88 -5.67 4.71 26.33
C ILE A 88 -5.01 3.62 27.18
N GLY A 89 -4.62 2.51 26.53
CA GLY A 89 -4.00 1.40 27.25
C GLY A 89 -3.87 0.15 26.41
N SER A 90 -3.41 -0.91 27.05
CA SER A 90 -3.34 -2.24 26.45
C SER A 90 -3.85 -3.29 27.44
N THR A 91 -4.50 -4.32 26.89
CA THR A 91 -4.94 -5.48 27.67
C THR A 91 -4.53 -6.77 26.97
N PRO A 92 -4.11 -7.80 27.70
CA PRO A 92 -3.83 -9.09 27.09
C PRO A 92 -5.12 -9.70 26.52
N LEU A 93 -5.01 -10.37 25.40
CA LEU A 93 -6.13 -11.05 24.75
C LEU A 93 -6.22 -12.49 25.28
N GLY A 94 -7.10 -12.73 26.27
CA GLY A 94 -7.25 -14.05 26.88
C GLY A 94 -5.94 -14.59 27.44
N ASN A 95 -5.63 -15.86 27.16
CA ASN A 95 -4.38 -16.53 27.54
C ASN A 95 -3.29 -16.46 26.44
N SER A 96 -3.48 -15.62 25.44
CA SER A 96 -2.52 -15.46 24.35
C SER A 96 -1.42 -14.46 24.71
N SER A 97 -0.29 -14.54 23.99
CA SER A 97 0.78 -13.54 24.06
C SER A 97 0.45 -12.24 23.33
N LEU A 98 -0.76 -12.16 22.75
CA LEU A 98 -1.23 -10.99 22.01
C LEU A 98 -1.81 -9.96 22.97
N SER A 99 -1.55 -8.69 22.69
CA SER A 99 -2.11 -7.56 23.44
C SER A 99 -3.01 -6.73 22.53
N LEU A 100 -4.18 -6.41 23.02
CA LEU A 100 -5.05 -5.41 22.41
C LEU A 100 -4.60 -4.02 22.84
N TYR A 101 -4.47 -3.13 21.88
CA TYR A 101 -4.16 -1.73 22.10
C TYR A 101 -5.42 -0.90 21.92
N LEU A 102 -5.86 -0.22 22.98
CA LEU A 102 -7.01 0.67 22.94
C LEU A 102 -6.54 2.06 22.56
N ARG A 103 -7.11 2.57 21.48
CA ARG A 103 -6.80 3.90 20.94
C ARG A 103 -8.07 4.63 20.63
N GLU A 104 -8.04 5.92 20.85
CA GLU A 104 -9.07 6.85 20.45
C GLU A 104 -8.54 7.73 19.31
N TYR A 105 -9.38 7.96 18.32
CA TYR A 105 -9.05 8.75 17.13
C TYR A 105 -9.92 9.99 17.11
N HIS A 106 -9.30 11.15 17.05
CA HIS A 106 -9.96 12.44 17.00
C HIS A 106 -9.72 13.14 15.66
N ASP A 107 -10.62 14.03 15.31
CA ASP A 107 -10.59 14.84 14.10
C ASP A 107 -10.41 13.98 12.84
N ASN A 108 -9.47 14.34 11.99
CA ASN A 108 -9.21 13.60 10.74
C ASN A 108 -8.32 12.36 10.91
N ALA A 109 -7.97 11.98 12.14
CA ALA A 109 -7.06 10.85 12.38
C ALA A 109 -7.57 9.55 11.75
N LEU A 110 -8.87 9.27 11.79
CA LEU A 110 -9.45 8.04 11.26
C LEU A 110 -9.36 7.98 9.72
N SER A 111 -9.52 9.12 9.05
CA SER A 111 -9.40 9.21 7.59
C SER A 111 -8.00 8.89 7.08
N MET A 112 -6.98 9.09 7.92
CA MET A 112 -5.60 8.76 7.61
C MET A 112 -5.30 7.25 7.66
N TYR A 113 -6.23 6.45 8.18
CA TYR A 113 -6.11 4.99 8.28
C TYR A 113 -7.22 4.29 7.49
N PRO A 114 -7.10 4.17 6.16
CA PRO A 114 -8.16 3.60 5.31
C PRO A 114 -8.58 2.19 5.72
N ALA A 115 -7.66 1.39 6.25
CA ALA A 115 -7.94 0.05 6.71
C ALA A 115 -8.82 0.01 7.98
N ILE A 116 -8.72 1.04 8.84
CA ILE A 116 -9.49 1.12 10.09
C ILE A 116 -10.85 1.77 9.83
N GLY A 117 -10.93 2.74 8.93
CA GLY A 117 -12.17 3.44 8.60
C GLY A 117 -13.21 2.58 7.85
N ASN A 118 -12.84 1.40 7.37
CA ASN A 118 -13.73 0.52 6.62
C ASN A 118 -14.43 -0.47 7.56
N VAL A 119 -15.63 -0.10 8.03
CA VAL A 119 -16.45 -0.93 8.91
C VAL A 119 -17.08 -2.07 8.10
N LYS A 120 -16.85 -3.32 8.51
CA LYS A 120 -17.47 -4.50 7.89
C LYS A 120 -18.88 -4.76 8.41
N GLU A 121 -19.08 -4.63 9.72
CA GLU A 121 -20.35 -4.88 10.39
C GLU A 121 -20.56 -3.82 11.48
N GLY A 122 -21.78 -3.35 11.62
CA GLY A 122 -22.14 -2.36 12.62
C GLY A 122 -21.80 -0.92 12.21
N ARG A 123 -21.38 -0.10 13.17
CA ARG A 123 -20.97 1.30 13.00
C ARG A 123 -19.72 1.61 13.81
N LEU A 124 -19.08 2.72 13.51
CA LEU A 124 -18.02 3.25 14.36
C LEU A 124 -18.57 3.72 15.70
N PRO A 125 -17.77 3.67 16.79
CA PRO A 125 -18.16 4.19 18.09
C PRO A 125 -18.51 5.67 18.01
N GLU A 126 -19.67 6.06 18.56
CA GLU A 126 -20.14 7.44 18.65
C GLU A 126 -20.39 7.84 20.10
N GLU A 127 -20.64 6.86 20.99
CA GLU A 127 -20.95 7.09 22.38
C GLU A 127 -19.82 6.60 23.29
N ALA A 128 -19.79 7.13 24.50
CA ALA A 128 -18.87 6.68 25.53
C ALA A 128 -19.08 5.18 25.82
N MET A 129 -18.01 4.44 26.01
CA MET A 129 -17.97 3.00 26.29
C MET A 129 -18.27 2.09 25.08
N GLU A 130 -18.45 2.64 23.89
CA GLU A 130 -18.48 1.86 22.65
C GLU A 130 -17.06 1.62 22.14
N ILE A 131 -16.81 0.43 21.61
CA ILE A 131 -15.55 0.06 21.00
C ILE A 131 -15.76 -0.63 19.65
N ALA A 132 -14.88 -0.39 18.71
CA ALA A 132 -14.77 -1.16 17.49
C ALA A 132 -13.60 -2.14 17.61
N LEU A 133 -13.82 -3.38 17.21
CA LEU A 133 -12.79 -4.42 17.22
C LEU A 133 -12.38 -4.77 15.79
N SER A 134 -11.10 -5.06 15.58
CA SER A 134 -10.65 -5.63 14.32
C SER A 134 -11.13 -7.06 14.18
N GLU A 135 -11.40 -7.51 12.95
CA GLU A 135 -11.77 -8.90 12.66
C GLU A 135 -10.76 -9.91 13.22
N LEU A 136 -9.47 -9.59 13.18
CA LEU A 136 -8.42 -10.43 13.77
C LEU A 136 -8.56 -10.57 15.29
N SER A 137 -9.04 -9.54 15.97
CA SER A 137 -9.30 -9.61 17.41
C SER A 137 -10.47 -10.52 17.74
N LEU A 138 -11.49 -10.58 16.88
CA LEU A 138 -12.68 -11.44 17.06
C LEU A 138 -12.37 -12.93 16.86
N ILE A 139 -11.41 -13.28 16.04
CA ILE A 139 -11.02 -14.67 15.80
C ILE A 139 -10.30 -15.29 17.01
N HIS A 140 -9.72 -14.45 17.86
CA HIS A 140 -8.91 -14.89 19.02
C HIS A 140 -9.61 -14.75 20.38
N ILE A 141 -10.86 -14.27 20.41
CA ILE A 141 -11.71 -14.24 21.60
C ILE A 141 -12.53 -15.52 21.68
#